data_4b68ca9fe1ae3aa17f66bec0616fe91f
#
_entry.id   4b68ca9fe1ae3aa17f66bec0616fe91f
#
_cell.length_a   1.000
_cell.length_b   1.000
_cell.length_c   1.000
_cell.angle_alpha   90.00
_cell.angle_beta   90.00
_cell.angle_gamma   90.00
#
_symmetry.space_group_name_H-M   'P 1'
#
loop_
_entity.id
_entity.type
_entity.pdbx_description
1 polymer ?
#
loop_
_entity_poly.entity_id
_entity_poly.type
_entity_poly.pdbx_seq_one_letter_code
_entity_poly.pdbx_strand_id
1 'polypeptide(L)'
;MKHRTDFVAASKALRQSAQSMLVQARNRHDENPARVGFTCSKKVGNAVARNRAKRRLRAAARSVFATHARAGFDYVLIGRHTETSERPFDQLVSDLRSTVNKLHQKADQ
;
A
#
# COMPACT_ATOMS: atom_id res chain seq x y z
N MET A 1 9.99 -2.22 4.44
CA MET A 1 10.24 -1.12 5.40
C MET A 1 10.22 -1.67 6.80
N LYS A 2 11.28 -1.47 7.54
CA LYS A 2 11.43 -2.06 8.88
C LYS A 2 11.41 -1.02 10.01
N HIS A 3 11.63 0.24 9.71
CA HIS A 3 11.77 1.29 10.71
C HIS A 3 10.56 2.20 10.74
N ARG A 4 10.14 2.58 11.94
CA ARG A 4 9.03 3.50 12.15
C ARG A 4 9.25 4.84 11.45
N THR A 5 10.47 5.34 11.41
CA THR A 5 10.81 6.58 10.70
C THR A 5 10.48 6.52 9.23
N ASP A 6 10.67 5.37 8.59
CA ASP A 6 10.31 5.19 7.18
C ASP A 6 8.80 5.27 6.98
N PHE A 7 8.02 4.67 7.87
CA PHE A 7 6.55 4.75 7.81
C PHE A 7 6.07 6.18 8.04
N VAL A 8 6.65 6.89 8.99
CA VAL A 8 6.28 8.28 9.29
C VAL A 8 6.61 9.18 8.10
N ALA A 9 7.78 9.01 7.48
CA ALA A 9 8.17 9.78 6.31
C ALA A 9 7.22 9.53 5.13
N ALA A 10 6.83 8.28 4.89
CA ALA A 10 5.88 7.92 3.83
C ALA A 10 4.50 8.54 4.10
N SER A 11 4.08 8.60 5.37
CA SER A 11 2.77 9.18 5.73
C SER A 11 2.67 10.67 5.44
N LYS A 12 3.78 11.37 5.34
CA LYS A 12 3.84 12.81 5.03
C LYS A 12 3.98 13.10 3.54
N ALA A 13 4.08 12.05 2.71
CA ALA A 13 4.28 12.19 1.28
C ALA A 13 2.95 12.11 0.52
N LEU A 14 2.93 11.45 -0.62
CA LEU A 14 1.73 11.32 -1.44
C LEU A 14 0.78 10.27 -0.85
N ARG A 15 -0.51 10.52 -0.99
CA ARG A 15 -1.56 9.64 -0.49
C ARG A 15 -2.64 9.48 -1.54
N GLN A 16 -3.17 8.27 -1.65
CA GLN A 16 -4.32 7.99 -2.51
C GLN A 16 -5.17 6.91 -1.85
N SER A 17 -6.47 7.20 -1.70
CA SER A 17 -7.43 6.25 -1.15
C SER A 17 -8.06 5.41 -2.23
N ALA A 18 -8.36 4.15 -1.89
CA ALA A 18 -9.28 3.30 -2.62
C ALA A 18 -10.35 2.82 -1.65
N GLN A 19 -11.36 2.12 -2.13
CA GLN A 19 -12.42 1.59 -1.27
C GLN A 19 -11.84 0.61 -0.24
N SER A 20 -10.90 -0.23 -0.65
CA SER A 20 -10.39 -1.32 0.17
C SER A 20 -9.09 -1.00 0.90
N MET A 21 -8.44 0.13 0.62
CA MET A 21 -7.15 0.46 1.23
C MET A 21 -6.78 1.93 1.03
N LEU A 22 -5.82 2.38 1.84
CA LEU A 22 -5.12 3.65 1.62
C LEU A 22 -3.67 3.32 1.24
N VAL A 23 -3.13 3.97 0.23
CA VAL A 23 -1.73 3.81 -0.15
C VAL A 23 -1.01 5.14 -0.01
N GLN A 24 0.15 5.10 0.62
CA GLN A 24 1.04 6.24 0.75
C GLN A 24 2.32 5.94 -0.03
N ALA A 25 2.90 6.95 -0.65
CA ALA A 25 4.12 6.80 -1.43
C ALA A 25 5.08 7.95 -1.17
N ARG A 26 6.37 7.62 -1.06
CA ARG A 26 7.44 8.59 -0.91
C ARG A 26 8.53 8.31 -1.94
N ASN A 27 8.90 9.35 -2.71
CA ASN A 27 10.07 9.26 -3.59
C ASN A 27 11.33 9.58 -2.78
N ARG A 28 12.24 8.60 -2.66
CA ARG A 28 13.51 8.80 -1.97
C ARG A 28 14.56 9.50 -2.83
N HIS A 29 14.29 9.63 -4.13
CA HIS A 29 15.22 10.22 -5.10
C HIS A 29 16.51 9.42 -5.23
N ASP A 30 16.40 8.08 -5.21
CA ASP A 30 17.52 7.17 -5.43
C ASP A 30 17.14 6.11 -6.48
N GLU A 31 18.06 5.22 -6.78
CA GLU A 31 17.86 4.15 -7.77
C GLU A 31 17.69 2.77 -7.12
N ASN A 32 17.58 2.71 -5.80
CA ASN A 32 17.41 1.46 -5.10
C ASN A 32 16.02 0.88 -5.36
N PRO A 33 15.84 -0.43 -5.24
CA PRO A 33 14.53 -1.05 -5.44
C PRO A 33 13.44 -0.47 -4.56
N ALA A 34 12.20 -0.52 -5.03
CA ALA A 34 11.04 -0.10 -4.26
C ALA A 34 10.93 -0.91 -2.97
N ARG A 35 10.50 -0.24 -1.90
CA ARG A 35 10.19 -0.89 -0.62
C ARG A 35 8.70 -0.78 -0.35
N VAL A 36 8.12 -1.85 0.20
CA VAL A 36 6.68 -1.89 0.48
C VAL A 36 6.47 -2.29 1.94
N GLY A 37 5.69 -1.50 2.65
CA GLY A 37 5.28 -1.80 4.01
C GLY A 37 3.78 -2.01 4.10
N PHE A 38 3.35 -2.79 5.08
CA PHE A 38 1.94 -3.13 5.28
C PHE A 38 1.56 -2.85 6.72
N THR A 39 0.42 -2.19 6.91
CA THR A 39 -0.08 -1.91 8.25
C THR A 39 -1.60 -1.95 8.26
N CYS A 40 -2.16 -2.19 9.44
CA CYS A 40 -3.59 -2.11 9.69
C CYS A 40 -3.80 -1.46 11.05
N SER A 41 -4.76 -0.54 11.14
CA SER A 41 -5.11 0.05 12.42
C SER A 41 -5.85 -0.97 13.28
N LYS A 42 -5.96 -0.69 14.59
CA LYS A 42 -6.78 -1.50 15.50
C LYS A 42 -8.24 -1.56 15.09
N LYS A 43 -8.69 -0.58 14.31
CA LYS A 43 -10.07 -0.52 13.80
C LYS A 43 -10.38 -1.64 12.79
N VAL A 44 -9.36 -2.27 12.20
CA VAL A 44 -9.57 -3.40 11.30
C VAL A 44 -10.10 -4.62 12.04
N GLY A 45 -9.84 -4.73 13.34
CA GLY A 45 -10.33 -5.81 14.19
C GLY A 45 -9.23 -6.41 15.06
N ASN A 46 -9.44 -7.64 15.50
CA ASN A 46 -8.46 -8.35 16.32
C ASN A 46 -7.23 -8.78 15.51
N ALA A 47 -6.28 -9.45 16.16
CA ALA A 47 -5.05 -9.88 15.53
C ALA A 47 -5.29 -10.81 14.32
N VAL A 48 -6.28 -11.68 14.41
CA VAL A 48 -6.63 -12.60 13.31
C VAL A 48 -7.11 -11.81 12.09
N ALA A 49 -8.02 -10.86 12.29
CA ALA A 49 -8.55 -10.02 11.22
C ALA A 49 -7.45 -9.16 10.59
N ARG A 50 -6.57 -8.57 11.41
CA ARG A 50 -5.46 -7.76 10.92
C ARG A 50 -4.45 -8.59 10.12
N ASN A 51 -4.14 -9.80 10.58
CA ASN A 51 -3.24 -10.70 9.86
C ASN A 51 -3.83 -11.13 8.51
N ARG A 52 -5.14 -11.41 8.47
CA ARG A 52 -5.83 -11.72 7.23
C ARG A 52 -5.76 -10.56 6.24
N ALA A 53 -6.04 -9.35 6.69
CA ALA A 53 -5.98 -8.16 5.87
C ALA A 53 -4.56 -7.96 5.30
N LYS A 54 -3.54 -8.07 6.14
CA LYS A 54 -2.15 -7.94 5.70
C LYS A 54 -1.76 -9.00 4.67
N ARG A 55 -2.19 -10.26 4.86
CA ARG A 55 -1.91 -11.33 3.89
C ARG A 55 -2.51 -11.02 2.53
N ARG A 56 -3.74 -10.53 2.53
CA ARG A 56 -4.41 -10.16 1.28
C ARG A 56 -3.71 -9.00 0.59
N LEU A 57 -3.30 -7.98 1.35
CA LEU A 57 -2.54 -6.85 0.81
C LEU A 57 -1.20 -7.30 0.24
N ARG A 58 -0.49 -8.20 0.91
CA ARG A 58 0.78 -8.74 0.39
C ARG A 58 0.59 -9.50 -0.91
N ALA A 59 -0.46 -10.31 -1.00
CA ALA A 59 -0.76 -11.05 -2.21
C ALA A 59 -1.10 -10.12 -3.37
N ALA A 60 -1.91 -9.09 -3.12
CA ALA A 60 -2.22 -8.08 -4.12
C ALA A 60 -0.97 -7.30 -4.55
N ALA A 61 -0.12 -6.95 -3.57
CA ALA A 61 1.12 -6.23 -3.84
C ALA A 61 2.07 -7.03 -4.74
N ARG A 62 2.21 -8.34 -4.51
CA ARG A 62 3.04 -9.18 -5.38
C ARG A 62 2.59 -9.12 -6.83
N SER A 63 1.27 -9.11 -7.05
CA SER A 63 0.71 -9.04 -8.40
C SER A 63 0.96 -7.67 -9.05
N VAL A 64 0.71 -6.58 -8.32
CA VAL A 64 0.77 -5.21 -8.87
C VAL A 64 2.21 -4.71 -8.96
N PHE A 65 2.99 -4.85 -7.89
CA PHE A 65 4.32 -4.28 -7.84
C PHE A 65 5.35 -5.05 -8.66
N ALA A 66 5.02 -6.26 -9.14
CA ALA A 66 5.87 -6.95 -10.11
C ALA A 66 6.09 -6.10 -11.38
N THR A 67 5.11 -5.29 -11.76
CA THR A 67 5.18 -4.49 -12.99
C THR A 67 5.02 -2.98 -12.77
N HIS A 68 4.43 -2.55 -11.65
CA HIS A 68 4.07 -1.15 -11.41
C HIS A 68 4.95 -0.43 -10.39
N ALA A 69 5.78 -1.14 -9.63
CA ALA A 69 6.65 -0.49 -8.65
C ALA A 69 7.74 0.32 -9.36
N ARG A 70 8.00 1.52 -8.84
CA ARG A 70 9.10 2.36 -9.33
C ARG A 70 10.27 2.29 -8.37
N ALA A 71 11.48 2.11 -8.90
CA ALA A 71 12.70 2.21 -8.11
C ALA A 71 12.77 3.58 -7.42
N GLY A 72 13.33 3.59 -6.23
CA GLY A 72 13.45 4.81 -5.42
C GLY A 72 12.21 5.16 -4.62
N PHE A 73 11.11 4.40 -4.74
CA PHE A 73 9.88 4.69 -4.02
C PHE A 73 9.71 3.78 -2.81
N ASP A 74 9.13 4.35 -1.76
CA ASP A 74 8.58 3.61 -0.62
C ASP A 74 7.07 3.67 -0.70
N TYR A 75 6.41 2.51 -0.55
CA TYR A 75 4.96 2.41 -0.52
C TYR A 75 4.50 1.83 0.81
N VAL A 76 3.45 2.40 1.38
CA VAL A 76 2.80 1.84 2.57
C VAL A 76 1.35 1.57 2.22
N LEU A 77 0.94 0.31 2.36
CA LEU A 77 -0.43 -0.12 2.16
C LEU A 77 -1.11 -0.24 3.52
N ILE A 78 -2.20 0.48 3.69
CA ILE A 78 -2.93 0.56 4.96
C ILE A 78 -4.29 -0.10 4.77
N GLY A 79 -4.51 -1.19 5.51
CA GLY A 79 -5.78 -1.92 5.47
C GLY A 79 -6.91 -1.15 6.13
N ARG A 80 -8.13 -1.30 5.56
CA ARG A 80 -9.34 -0.70 6.09
C ARG A 80 -10.21 -1.75 6.78
N HIS A 81 -11.01 -1.29 7.72
CA HIS A 81 -11.97 -2.15 8.43
C HIS A 81 -12.91 -2.81 7.42
N THR A 82 -13.05 -4.12 7.52
CA THR A 82 -13.86 -5.01 6.67
C THR A 82 -13.52 -5.02 5.19
N GLU A 83 -13.38 -3.87 4.53
CA GLU A 83 -13.22 -3.81 3.08
C GLU A 83 -11.99 -4.56 2.59
N THR A 84 -10.84 -4.43 3.27
CA THR A 84 -9.63 -5.16 2.87
C THR A 84 -9.83 -6.67 2.96
N SER A 85 -10.53 -7.13 4.00
CA SER A 85 -10.73 -8.57 4.25
C SER A 85 -11.82 -9.19 3.38
N GLU A 86 -12.82 -8.42 2.99
CA GLU A 86 -14.03 -8.97 2.35
C GLU A 86 -14.13 -8.66 0.87
N ARG A 87 -13.41 -7.67 0.37
CA ARG A 87 -13.47 -7.31 -1.04
C ARG A 87 -12.97 -8.47 -1.90
N PRO A 88 -13.67 -8.84 -3.00
CA PRO A 88 -13.18 -9.89 -3.91
C PRO A 88 -11.73 -9.61 -4.32
N PHE A 89 -10.91 -10.65 -4.36
CA PHE A 89 -9.46 -10.48 -4.53
C PHE A 89 -9.09 -9.79 -5.84
N ASP A 90 -9.77 -10.11 -6.94
CA ASP A 90 -9.54 -9.45 -8.23
C ASP A 90 -9.83 -7.95 -8.16
N GLN A 91 -10.85 -7.54 -7.40
CA GLN A 91 -11.16 -6.13 -7.18
C GLN A 91 -10.13 -5.47 -6.26
N LEU A 92 -9.62 -6.19 -5.26
CA LEU A 92 -8.56 -5.70 -4.38
C LEU A 92 -7.30 -5.39 -5.21
N VAL A 93 -6.92 -6.28 -6.11
CA VAL A 93 -5.78 -6.10 -7.01
C VAL A 93 -6.02 -4.90 -7.95
N SER A 94 -7.21 -4.78 -8.52
CA SER A 94 -7.57 -3.67 -9.39
C SER A 94 -7.53 -2.33 -8.64
N ASP A 95 -8.03 -2.30 -7.40
CA ASP A 95 -7.98 -1.11 -6.55
C ASP A 95 -6.54 -0.67 -6.32
N LEU A 96 -5.66 -1.62 -6.00
CA LEU A 96 -4.25 -1.30 -5.73
C LEU A 96 -3.57 -0.77 -6.99
N ARG A 97 -3.79 -1.42 -8.15
CA ARG A 97 -3.20 -0.98 -9.42
C ARG A 97 -3.63 0.44 -9.77
N SER A 98 -4.91 0.72 -9.68
CA SER A 98 -5.46 2.05 -9.95
C SER A 98 -4.88 3.10 -9.01
N THR A 99 -4.78 2.75 -7.72
CA THR A 99 -4.26 3.66 -6.68
C THR A 99 -2.79 3.98 -6.91
N VAL A 100 -1.98 2.97 -7.22
CA VAL A 100 -0.55 3.14 -7.50
C VAL A 100 -0.36 4.01 -8.75
N ASN A 101 -1.15 3.78 -9.79
CA ASN A 101 -1.08 4.60 -11.01
C ASN A 101 -1.39 6.07 -10.72
N LYS A 102 -2.40 6.34 -9.89
CA LYS A 102 -2.74 7.71 -9.49
C LYS A 102 -1.63 8.36 -8.66
N LEU A 103 -0.99 7.59 -7.78
CA LEU A 103 0.15 8.08 -7.01
C LEU A 103 1.33 8.46 -7.92
N HIS A 104 1.61 7.64 -8.92
CA HIS A 104 2.67 7.93 -9.88
C HIS A 104 2.36 9.18 -10.70
N GLN A 105 1.11 9.39 -11.09
CA GLN A 105 0.68 10.61 -11.78
C GLN A 105 0.90 11.83 -10.89
N LYS A 106 0.56 11.75 -9.61
CA LYS A 106 0.81 12.84 -8.65
C LYS A 106 2.30 13.12 -8.49
N ALA A 107 3.13 12.08 -8.47
CA ALA A 107 4.57 12.22 -8.34
C ALA A 107 5.21 12.88 -9.56
N ASP A 108 4.60 12.72 -10.72
CA ASP A 108 5.10 13.26 -11.99
C ASP A 108 4.66 14.71 -12.25
N GLN A 109 3.83 15.26 -11.39
CA GLN A 109 3.37 16.66 -11.50
C GLN A 109 4.39 17.66 -10.97
#